data_103b53ba0a1794dc432d14f03352359d
#
_entry.id   103b53ba0a1794dc432d14f03352359d
#
_cell.length_a   1.000
_cell.length_b   1.000
_cell.length_c   1.000
_cell.angle_alpha   90.00
_cell.angle_beta   90.00
_cell.angle_gamma   90.00
#
_symmetry.space_group_name_H-M   'P 1'
#
loop_
_entity.id
_entity.type
_entity.pdbx_description
1 polymer ?
#
loop_
_entity_poly.entity_id
_entity_poly.type
_entity_poly.pdbx_seq_one_letter_code
_entity_poly.pdbx_strand_id
1 'polypeptide(L)'
;MGFIIRDAVAADAETAFELIHQLATHDEIDDYLLITLEQFTEAAFGQNPRFKILVAEEHGQPVGVATYFERFHIWFGEELIEIDDLFVRPSFRGHGIGNKLLEAIGKMAKERGVHVRWSIERENFSTIAFYKRKGVEYHTKGICLWAPEDINIRS
;
A
#
# COMPACT_ATOMS: atom_id res chain seq x y z
N MET A 1 -21.89 0.88 -10.08
CA MET A 1 -20.60 1.54 -10.26
C MET A 1 -19.62 0.53 -10.83
N GLY A 2 -19.17 0.79 -12.03
CA GLY A 2 -18.30 -0.15 -12.74
C GLY A 2 -16.82 0.25 -12.62
N PHE A 3 -16.05 -0.43 -11.79
CA PHE A 3 -14.62 -0.25 -11.69
C PHE A 3 -13.88 -1.54 -12.01
N ILE A 4 -12.62 -1.43 -12.43
CA ILE A 4 -11.74 -2.57 -12.66
C ILE A 4 -10.48 -2.40 -11.82
N ILE A 5 -9.91 -3.54 -11.40
CA ILE A 5 -8.60 -3.58 -10.74
C ILE A 5 -7.58 -4.02 -11.78
N ARG A 6 -6.50 -3.26 -11.92
CA ARG A 6 -5.43 -3.56 -12.87
C ARG A 6 -4.08 -3.08 -12.35
N ASP A 7 -3.02 -3.59 -12.96
CA ASP A 7 -1.69 -3.03 -12.74
C ASP A 7 -1.64 -1.59 -13.26
N ALA A 8 -0.97 -0.72 -12.53
CA ALA A 8 -0.71 0.63 -12.98
C ALA A 8 0.31 0.60 -14.13
N VAL A 9 0.18 1.54 -15.03
CA VAL A 9 1.16 1.83 -16.09
C VAL A 9 1.78 3.20 -15.84
N ALA A 10 2.86 3.53 -16.54
CA ALA A 10 3.58 4.80 -16.34
C ALA A 10 2.67 6.03 -16.47
N ALA A 11 1.68 5.98 -17.35
CA ALA A 11 0.69 7.05 -17.52
C ALA A 11 -0.18 7.29 -16.28
N ASP A 12 -0.27 6.34 -15.36
CA ASP A 12 -1.02 6.47 -14.11
C ASP A 12 -0.22 7.16 -13.00
N ALA A 13 1.09 7.37 -13.19
CA ALA A 13 1.99 7.79 -12.11
C ALA A 13 1.53 9.08 -11.41
N GLU A 14 1.14 10.09 -12.16
CA GLU A 14 0.70 11.37 -11.59
C GLU A 14 -0.55 11.20 -10.73
N THR A 15 -1.55 10.49 -11.24
CA THR A 15 -2.81 10.25 -10.52
C THR A 15 -2.59 9.35 -9.30
N ALA A 16 -1.78 8.30 -9.44
CA ALA A 16 -1.43 7.44 -8.31
C ALA A 16 -0.70 8.21 -7.22
N PHE A 17 0.25 9.07 -7.61
CA PHE A 17 0.98 9.93 -6.68
C PHE A 17 0.05 10.91 -5.95
N GLU A 18 -0.91 11.49 -6.67
CA GLU A 18 -1.94 12.33 -6.07
C GLU A 18 -2.76 11.58 -5.01
N LEU A 19 -3.10 10.32 -5.28
CA LEU A 19 -3.82 9.48 -4.31
C LEU A 19 -2.99 9.23 -3.05
N ILE A 20 -1.68 9.01 -3.18
CA ILE A 20 -0.77 8.88 -2.04
C ILE A 20 -0.71 10.18 -1.24
N HIS A 21 -0.68 11.33 -1.90
CA HIS A 21 -0.77 12.64 -1.24
C HIS A 21 -2.07 12.79 -0.45
N GLN A 22 -3.19 12.39 -1.03
CA GLN A 22 -4.49 12.43 -0.35
C GLN A 22 -4.50 11.51 0.87
N LEU A 23 -3.88 10.34 0.80
CA LEU A 23 -3.72 9.44 1.94
C LEU A 23 -2.90 10.11 3.04
N ALA A 24 -1.76 10.71 2.71
CA ALA A 24 -0.90 11.37 3.68
C ALA A 24 -1.63 12.52 4.39
N THR A 25 -2.39 13.31 3.65
CA THR A 25 -3.20 14.39 4.20
C THR A 25 -4.33 13.85 5.10
N HIS A 26 -5.00 12.78 4.68
CA HIS A 26 -6.05 12.12 5.48
C HIS A 26 -5.51 11.61 6.82
N ASP A 27 -4.29 11.05 6.81
CA ASP A 27 -3.64 10.51 8.00
C ASP A 27 -2.87 11.58 8.81
N GLU A 28 -2.93 12.86 8.37
CA GLU A 28 -2.22 13.97 9.00
C GLU A 28 -0.70 13.77 9.08
N ILE A 29 -0.12 13.11 8.08
CA ILE A 29 1.30 12.76 7.99
C ILE A 29 1.97 13.30 6.72
N ASP A 30 1.39 14.30 6.09
CA ASP A 30 1.91 14.89 4.84
C ASP A 30 3.32 15.44 4.98
N ASP A 31 3.73 15.88 6.19
CA ASP A 31 5.12 16.31 6.45
C ASP A 31 6.15 15.19 6.28
N TYR A 32 5.71 13.91 6.32
CA TYR A 32 6.57 12.75 6.10
C TYR A 32 6.60 12.30 4.63
N LEU A 33 5.79 12.91 3.77
CA LEU A 33 5.79 12.59 2.34
C LEU A 33 6.87 13.40 1.64
N LEU A 34 8.09 12.86 1.64
CA LEU A 34 9.29 13.53 1.14
C LEU A 34 9.60 13.21 -0.31
N ILE A 35 8.97 12.18 -0.87
CA ILE A 35 9.21 11.74 -2.25
C ILE A 35 8.61 12.73 -3.25
N THR A 36 9.32 12.98 -4.34
CA THR A 36 8.81 13.78 -5.46
C THR A 36 8.08 12.89 -6.47
N LEU A 37 7.25 13.50 -7.33
CA LEU A 37 6.60 12.76 -8.43
C LEU A 37 7.63 12.08 -9.33
N GLU A 38 8.75 12.75 -9.64
CA GLU A 38 9.82 12.17 -10.46
C GLU A 38 10.43 10.94 -9.80
N GLN A 39 10.76 11.02 -8.50
CA GLN A 39 11.28 9.89 -7.73
C GLN A 39 10.27 8.74 -7.66
N PHE A 40 9.01 9.05 -7.43
CA PHE A 40 7.92 8.07 -7.38
C PHE A 40 7.78 7.33 -8.71
N THR A 41 7.79 8.08 -9.82
CA THR A 41 7.66 7.52 -11.16
C THR A 41 8.83 6.61 -11.50
N GLU A 42 10.05 7.04 -11.22
CA GLU A 42 11.25 6.23 -11.46
C GLU A 42 11.27 4.98 -10.58
N ALA A 43 10.89 5.11 -9.32
CA ALA A 43 10.85 3.97 -8.39
C ALA A 43 9.80 2.92 -8.77
N ALA A 44 8.69 3.33 -9.37
CA ALA A 44 7.62 2.41 -9.77
C ALA A 44 7.79 1.87 -11.19
N PHE A 45 8.26 2.69 -12.13
CA PHE A 45 8.23 2.39 -13.58
C PHE A 45 9.59 2.49 -14.26
N GLY A 46 10.66 2.82 -13.54
CA GLY A 46 12.01 2.90 -14.07
C GLY A 46 12.64 1.53 -14.36
N GLN A 47 13.94 1.52 -14.64
CA GLN A 47 14.66 0.29 -14.98
C GLN A 47 14.73 -0.72 -13.84
N ASN A 48 14.77 -0.25 -12.59
CA ASN A 48 14.80 -1.09 -11.39
C ASN A 48 13.62 -0.76 -10.48
N PRO A 49 12.41 -1.25 -10.81
CA PRO A 49 11.23 -0.96 -9.99
C PRO A 49 11.41 -1.41 -8.54
N ARG A 50 11.11 -0.52 -7.61
CA ARG A 50 11.28 -0.76 -6.18
C ARG A 50 9.98 -1.20 -5.51
N PHE A 51 8.85 -0.89 -6.12
CA PHE A 51 7.52 -1.28 -5.67
C PHE A 51 6.58 -1.36 -6.86
N LYS A 52 5.43 -1.94 -6.64
CA LYS A 52 4.38 -2.11 -7.65
C LYS A 52 3.11 -1.41 -7.20
N ILE A 53 2.27 -1.09 -8.15
CA ILE A 53 1.02 -0.37 -7.91
C ILE A 53 -0.13 -1.09 -8.60
N LEU A 54 -1.18 -1.42 -7.85
CA LEU A 54 -2.49 -1.73 -8.39
C LEU A 54 -3.35 -0.48 -8.33
N VAL A 55 -4.14 -0.26 -9.34
CA VAL A 55 -5.14 0.81 -9.37
C VAL A 55 -6.54 0.24 -9.55
N ALA A 56 -7.49 0.89 -8.91
CA ALA A 56 -8.90 0.73 -9.23
C ALA A 56 -9.25 1.86 -10.19
N GLU A 57 -9.65 1.50 -11.40
CA GLU A 57 -9.99 2.44 -12.46
C GLU A 57 -11.49 2.52 -12.64
N GLU A 58 -12.00 3.72 -12.67
CA GLU A 58 -13.38 4.01 -13.06
C GLU A 58 -13.38 5.14 -14.10
N HIS A 59 -14.09 4.92 -15.21
CA HIS A 59 -14.12 5.87 -16.34
C HIS A 59 -12.73 6.30 -16.83
N GLY A 60 -11.81 5.37 -16.89
CA GLY A 60 -10.46 5.62 -17.41
C GLY A 60 -9.50 6.31 -16.42
N GLN A 61 -9.93 6.53 -15.18
CA GLN A 61 -9.11 7.22 -14.18
C GLN A 61 -8.94 6.39 -12.91
N PRO A 62 -7.73 6.32 -12.34
CA PRO A 62 -7.54 5.72 -11.03
C PRO A 62 -8.32 6.46 -9.94
N VAL A 63 -9.12 5.72 -9.19
CA VAL A 63 -9.89 6.23 -8.04
C VAL A 63 -9.47 5.56 -6.73
N GLY A 64 -8.66 4.53 -6.82
CA GLY A 64 -8.08 3.83 -5.69
C GLY A 64 -6.71 3.28 -6.06
N VAL A 65 -5.87 3.05 -5.06
CA VAL A 65 -4.50 2.62 -5.25
C VAL A 65 -4.09 1.67 -4.13
N ALA A 66 -3.29 0.66 -4.47
CA ALA A 66 -2.55 -0.14 -3.52
C ALA A 66 -1.09 -0.21 -3.98
N THR A 67 -0.17 0.18 -3.11
CA THR A 67 1.26 0.03 -3.35
C THR A 67 1.77 -1.16 -2.57
N TYR A 68 2.64 -1.94 -3.16
CA TYR A 68 3.18 -3.12 -2.53
C TYR A 68 4.55 -3.46 -3.07
N PHE A 69 5.32 -4.20 -2.28
CA PHE A 69 6.64 -4.70 -2.68
C PHE A 69 6.85 -6.09 -2.11
N GLU A 70 7.85 -6.77 -2.61
CA GLU A 70 8.22 -8.10 -2.15
C GLU A 70 9.50 -8.00 -1.35
N ARG A 71 9.57 -8.76 -0.24
CA ARG A 71 10.78 -8.90 0.53
C ARG A 71 10.92 -10.32 1.08
N PHE A 72 12.15 -10.77 1.23
CA PHE A 72 12.40 -12.06 1.86
C PHE A 72 12.15 -11.98 3.36
N HIS A 73 11.36 -12.90 3.88
CA HIS A 73 11.10 -13.01 5.31
C HIS A 73 11.87 -14.21 5.88
N ILE A 74 12.80 -13.93 6.77
CA ILE A 74 13.77 -14.94 7.26
C ILE A 74 13.05 -16.09 7.96
N TRP A 75 12.08 -15.80 8.80
CA TRP A 75 11.40 -16.82 9.59
C TRP A 75 10.44 -17.70 8.76
N PHE A 76 9.84 -17.15 7.73
CA PHE A 76 9.00 -17.92 6.82
C PHE A 76 9.82 -18.64 5.74
N GLY A 77 11.06 -18.19 5.49
CA GLY A 77 11.90 -18.76 4.44
C GLY A 77 11.35 -18.53 3.04
N GLU A 78 10.60 -17.45 2.85
CA GLU A 78 9.94 -17.14 1.57
C GLU A 78 9.90 -15.64 1.33
N GLU A 79 9.66 -15.27 0.08
CA GLU A 79 9.25 -13.91 -0.24
C GLU A 79 7.83 -13.68 0.30
N LEU A 80 7.58 -12.52 0.88
CA LEU A 80 6.23 -12.10 1.20
C LEU A 80 5.89 -10.82 0.46
N ILE A 81 4.61 -10.60 0.24
CA ILE A 81 4.09 -9.36 -0.32
C ILE A 81 3.76 -8.43 0.84
N GLU A 82 4.37 -7.25 0.86
CA GLU A 82 4.06 -6.23 1.86
C GLU A 82 3.32 -5.09 1.20
N ILE A 83 2.13 -4.78 1.72
CA ILE A 83 1.34 -3.64 1.25
C ILE A 83 1.79 -2.43 2.05
N ASP A 84 2.21 -1.39 1.34
CA ASP A 84 2.63 -0.13 1.95
C ASP A 84 1.44 0.83 2.11
N ASP A 85 0.69 1.02 1.03
CA ASP A 85 -0.46 1.92 1.01
C ASP A 85 -1.69 1.24 0.41
N LEU A 86 -2.86 1.61 0.94
CA LEU A 86 -4.15 1.22 0.39
C LEU A 86 -5.11 2.40 0.60
N PHE A 87 -5.53 3.04 -0.49
CA PHE A 87 -6.33 4.25 -0.43
C PHE A 87 -7.37 4.30 -1.55
N VAL A 88 -8.56 4.78 -1.21
CA VAL A 88 -9.65 5.03 -2.15
C VAL A 88 -10.12 6.47 -1.98
N ARG A 89 -10.30 7.20 -3.07
CA ARG A 89 -10.83 8.56 -3.00
C ARG A 89 -12.11 8.59 -2.16
N PRO A 90 -12.27 9.57 -1.26
CA PRO A 90 -13.42 9.61 -0.37
C PRO A 90 -14.77 9.49 -1.07
N SER A 91 -14.93 10.13 -2.23
CA SER A 91 -16.18 10.08 -3.02
C SER A 91 -16.49 8.70 -3.61
N PHE A 92 -15.53 7.79 -3.62
CA PHE A 92 -15.68 6.43 -4.17
C PHE A 92 -15.71 5.35 -3.07
N ARG A 93 -15.65 5.74 -1.81
CA ARG A 93 -15.71 4.80 -0.67
C ARG A 93 -17.11 4.22 -0.51
N GLY A 94 -17.20 3.08 0.17
CA GLY A 94 -18.46 2.40 0.42
C GLY A 94 -18.94 1.52 -0.74
N HIS A 95 -18.12 1.32 -1.78
CA HIS A 95 -18.45 0.51 -2.95
C HIS A 95 -17.58 -0.74 -3.09
N GLY A 96 -16.79 -1.06 -2.05
CA GLY A 96 -15.97 -2.27 -2.02
C GLY A 96 -14.66 -2.18 -2.77
N ILE A 97 -14.23 -1.02 -3.24
CA ILE A 97 -13.00 -0.83 -4.02
C ILE A 97 -11.76 -1.24 -3.22
N GLY A 98 -11.64 -0.77 -1.97
CA GLY A 98 -10.50 -1.12 -1.11
C GLY A 98 -10.41 -2.61 -0.86
N ASN A 99 -11.54 -3.27 -0.63
CA ASN A 99 -11.61 -4.72 -0.47
C ASN A 99 -11.17 -5.45 -1.75
N LYS A 100 -11.56 -4.95 -2.92
CA LYS A 100 -11.18 -5.56 -4.20
C LYS A 100 -9.69 -5.39 -4.50
N LEU A 101 -9.09 -4.26 -4.13
CA LEU A 101 -7.63 -4.07 -4.21
C LEU A 101 -6.92 -5.09 -3.31
N LEU A 102 -7.38 -5.24 -2.07
CA LEU A 102 -6.81 -6.21 -1.14
C LEU A 102 -6.98 -7.66 -1.65
N GLU A 103 -8.15 -8.01 -2.16
CA GLU A 103 -8.42 -9.34 -2.72
C GLU A 103 -7.54 -9.65 -3.93
N ALA A 104 -7.25 -8.66 -4.78
CA ALA A 104 -6.36 -8.86 -5.92
C ALA A 104 -4.95 -9.22 -5.46
N ILE A 105 -4.42 -8.56 -4.43
CA ILE A 105 -3.13 -8.90 -3.83
C ILE A 105 -3.19 -10.27 -3.16
N GLY A 106 -4.25 -10.54 -2.42
CA GLY A 106 -4.47 -11.85 -1.77
C GLY A 106 -4.50 -13.00 -2.77
N LYS A 107 -5.11 -12.79 -3.93
CA LYS A 107 -5.14 -13.78 -5.01
C LYS A 107 -3.73 -14.08 -5.53
N MET A 108 -2.94 -13.05 -5.81
CA MET A 108 -1.54 -13.22 -6.23
C MET A 108 -0.74 -14.04 -5.19
N ALA A 109 -0.90 -13.69 -3.93
CA ALA A 109 -0.21 -14.37 -2.84
C ALA A 109 -0.62 -15.83 -2.73
N LYS A 110 -1.92 -16.11 -2.84
CA LYS A 110 -2.45 -17.48 -2.79
C LYS A 110 -1.93 -18.35 -3.92
N GLU A 111 -1.89 -17.80 -5.14
CA GLU A 111 -1.37 -18.50 -6.32
C GLU A 111 0.13 -18.81 -6.18
N ARG A 112 0.87 -17.98 -5.49
CA ARG A 112 2.32 -18.15 -5.25
C ARG A 112 2.65 -18.88 -3.95
N GLY A 113 1.66 -19.09 -3.08
CA GLY A 113 1.87 -19.72 -1.78
C GLY A 113 2.68 -18.86 -0.81
N VAL A 114 2.53 -17.54 -0.85
CA VAL A 114 3.27 -16.61 0.01
C VAL A 114 2.32 -15.80 0.89
N HIS A 115 2.85 -15.25 1.99
CA HIS A 115 2.06 -14.42 2.90
C HIS A 115 1.92 -12.98 2.37
N VAL A 116 0.88 -12.29 2.84
CA VAL A 116 0.70 -10.85 2.67
C VAL A 116 0.77 -10.20 4.05
N ARG A 117 1.49 -9.10 4.16
CA ARG A 117 1.63 -8.35 5.40
C ARG A 117 1.36 -6.88 5.15
N TRP A 118 0.68 -6.23 6.09
CA TRP A 118 0.49 -4.78 6.09
C TRP A 118 0.27 -4.28 7.51
N SER A 119 0.39 -2.97 7.70
CA SER A 119 0.15 -2.30 8.98
C SER A 119 -1.20 -1.62 8.99
N ILE A 120 -1.78 -1.48 10.15
CA ILE A 120 -3.02 -0.76 10.39
C ILE A 120 -2.93 -0.04 11.73
N GLU A 121 -3.54 1.13 11.81
CA GLU A 121 -3.64 1.87 13.07
C GLU A 121 -4.37 1.04 14.13
N ARG A 122 -3.80 1.00 15.34
CA ARG A 122 -4.25 0.16 16.43
C ARG A 122 -5.70 0.44 16.83
N GLU A 123 -6.12 1.69 16.71
CA GLU A 123 -7.47 2.16 17.09
C GLU A 123 -8.51 1.95 15.99
N ASN A 124 -8.13 1.47 14.83
CA ASN A 124 -9.06 1.20 13.73
C ASN A 124 -9.78 -0.14 13.94
N PHE A 125 -10.58 -0.19 15.02
CA PHE A 125 -11.20 -1.43 15.49
C PHE A 125 -12.16 -2.07 14.49
N SER A 126 -12.92 -1.27 13.76
CA SER A 126 -13.88 -1.77 12.78
C SER A 126 -13.20 -2.46 11.60
N THR A 127 -12.10 -1.89 11.09
CA THR A 127 -11.33 -2.46 10.01
C THR A 127 -10.56 -3.71 10.45
N ILE A 128 -10.00 -3.69 11.66
CA ILE A 128 -9.35 -4.87 12.26
C ILE A 128 -10.35 -6.02 12.38
N ALA A 129 -11.56 -5.76 12.87
CA ALA A 129 -12.62 -6.76 12.96
C ALA A 129 -13.00 -7.32 11.58
N PHE A 130 -13.07 -6.46 10.58
CA PHE A 130 -13.32 -6.85 9.20
C PHE A 130 -12.22 -7.80 8.67
N TYR A 131 -10.95 -7.47 8.89
CA TYR A 131 -9.83 -8.32 8.49
C TYR A 131 -9.85 -9.67 9.21
N LYS A 132 -10.13 -9.69 10.51
CA LYS A 132 -10.26 -10.94 11.27
C LYS A 132 -11.35 -11.85 10.71
N ARG A 133 -12.48 -11.30 10.29
CA ARG A 133 -13.55 -12.07 9.64
C ARG A 133 -13.10 -12.68 8.30
N LYS A 134 -12.11 -12.08 7.64
CA LYS A 134 -11.51 -12.64 6.41
C LYS A 134 -10.45 -13.71 6.69
N GLY A 135 -10.15 -14.00 7.94
CA GLY A 135 -9.12 -14.95 8.32
C GLY A 135 -7.72 -14.36 8.45
N VAL A 136 -7.62 -13.04 8.52
CA VAL A 136 -6.36 -12.34 8.74
C VAL A 136 -5.99 -12.38 10.22
N GLU A 137 -4.75 -12.76 10.53
CA GLU A 137 -4.20 -12.65 11.88
C GLU A 137 -3.80 -11.20 12.16
N TYR A 138 -4.09 -10.74 13.36
CA TYR A 138 -3.73 -9.39 13.80
C TYR A 138 -2.77 -9.47 14.99
N HIS A 139 -1.62 -8.80 14.85
CA HIS A 139 -0.62 -8.70 15.91
C HIS A 139 -0.28 -7.25 16.17
N THR A 140 -0.11 -6.89 17.45
CA THR A 140 0.26 -5.53 17.82
C THR A 140 1.75 -5.44 18.11
N LYS A 141 2.44 -4.54 17.38
CA LYS A 141 3.84 -4.20 17.62
C LYS A 141 4.01 -2.70 17.47
N GLY A 142 4.92 -2.13 18.23
CA GLY A 142 5.31 -0.74 18.06
C GLY A 142 6.26 -0.59 16.87
N ILE A 143 6.29 0.60 16.29
CA ILE A 143 7.21 0.97 15.21
C ILE A 143 8.29 1.86 15.82
N CYS A 144 9.56 1.53 15.58
CA CYS A 144 10.69 2.37 15.93
C CYS A 144 11.26 2.97 14.64
N LEU A 145 11.35 4.29 14.60
CA LEU A 145 11.94 5.02 13.50
C LEU A 145 13.11 5.86 14.03
N TRP A 146 14.29 5.68 13.44
CA TRP A 146 15.50 6.39 13.87
C TRP A 146 16.01 7.23 12.71
N ALA A 147 15.77 8.53 12.79
CA ALA A 147 16.15 9.46 11.74
C ALA A 147 17.69 9.60 11.69
N PRO A 148 18.30 9.73 10.50
CA PRO A 148 19.75 9.83 10.35
C PRO A 148 20.40 10.94 11.20
N GLU A 149 19.73 12.08 11.29
CA GLU A 149 20.20 13.24 12.07
C GLU A 149 20.23 12.98 13.58
N ASP A 150 19.45 12.01 14.04
CA ASP A 150 19.35 11.65 15.46
C ASP A 150 20.26 10.45 15.83
N ILE A 151 20.92 9.85 14.83
CA ILE A 151 21.82 8.73 15.06
C ILE A 151 23.15 9.27 15.58
N ASN A 152 23.35 9.13 16.87
CA ASN A 152 24.57 9.57 17.56
C ASN A 152 25.32 8.36 18.10
N ILE A 153 26.30 7.90 17.33
CA ILE A 153 27.16 6.77 17.72
C ILE A 153 28.48 7.32 18.21
N ARG A 154 28.77 7.08 19.49
CA ARG A 154 30.06 7.41 20.06
C ARG A 154 31.06 6.27 19.77
N SER A 155 32.17 6.62 19.14
CA SER A 155 33.30 5.69 18.92
C SER A 155 34.05 5.42 20.23
#